data_56a542e264563e9ca29548bcaa609ad9
#
_entry.id   56a542e264563e9ca29548bcaa609ad9
#
_cell.length_a   1.000
_cell.length_b   1.000
_cell.length_c   1.000
_cell.angle_alpha   90.00
_cell.angle_beta   90.00
_cell.angle_gamma   90.00
#
_symmetry.space_group_name_H-M   'P 1'
#
loop_
_entity.id
_entity.type
_entity.pdbx_description
1 polymer ?
#
loop_
_entity_poly.entity_id
_entity_poly.type
_entity_poly.pdbx_seq_one_letter_code
_entity_poly.pdbx_strand_id
1 'polypeptide(L)'
;LYFLLHSFMQKLLFTLFIFLFNQIAFSQGFQVNFQGQKQQGMGGAGTALPIDGASLFFNPGSTSFLRENSVNLAMTPTFARTLFVDENTNESARTNSPMGTPFAAYAVYRKSAESKLFFGLAAYTPFGSTVQWEDEWMGRFALTRLELKSLFIQPTISYKITDKIGLGAGFVYCTGNVNLQKDIPVMDASGTYGYAELAGKANGFGVNAGIFVQATEKIGVGLTYRSQVNMSVAKGQATFVVPSSLEANFPNGSFSSSLPLPQVITLGFSYKPTVKLSLALDVNYVGWKAYDTLAFDYETNTSSLFDTKSVRNYENIFAFRGGANYDFTDKIAARIGVAYGISPVQNGYVTPETPDANRINYTAGLSYKLGKHFALDASVFFTHLKRTDTNIETNLSGTFTTNVVAPGLAIIYRF
;
A
#
# COMPACT_ATOMS: atom_id res chain seq x y z
N LEU A 1 28.80 -41.09 -4.98
CA LEU A 1 27.58 -41.10 -4.13
C LEU A 1 27.23 -39.72 -3.64
N TYR A 2 28.20 -38.95 -3.09
CA TYR A 2 27.98 -37.59 -2.57
C TYR A 2 27.46 -36.59 -3.64
N PHE A 3 28.02 -36.64 -4.85
CA PHE A 3 27.58 -35.79 -5.99
C PHE A 3 26.17 -36.14 -6.50
N LEU A 4 25.81 -37.41 -6.49
CA LEU A 4 24.49 -37.88 -6.89
C LEU A 4 23.42 -37.48 -5.86
N LEU A 5 23.72 -37.58 -4.56
CA LEU A 5 22.83 -37.14 -3.48
C LEU A 5 22.61 -35.62 -3.50
N HIS A 6 23.67 -34.84 -3.76
CA HIS A 6 23.56 -33.37 -3.83
C HIS A 6 22.72 -32.91 -5.03
N SER A 7 22.93 -33.52 -6.21
CA SER A 7 22.11 -33.26 -7.42
C SER A 7 20.65 -33.70 -7.24
N PHE A 8 20.41 -34.82 -6.57
CA PHE A 8 19.05 -35.31 -6.26
C PHE A 8 18.35 -34.39 -5.27
N MET A 9 19.04 -33.95 -4.21
CA MET A 9 18.49 -33.00 -3.24
C MET A 9 18.19 -31.63 -3.85
N GLN A 10 19.05 -31.14 -4.76
CA GLN A 10 18.78 -29.90 -5.51
C GLN A 10 17.57 -30.02 -6.44
N LYS A 11 17.43 -31.14 -7.14
CA LYS A 11 16.26 -31.41 -7.98
C LYS A 11 14.98 -31.60 -7.15
N LEU A 12 15.08 -32.28 -6.00
CA LEU A 12 13.96 -32.46 -5.08
C LEU A 12 13.50 -31.13 -4.47
N LEU A 13 14.43 -30.27 -4.05
CA LEU A 13 14.15 -28.93 -3.55
C LEU A 13 13.57 -28.03 -4.65
N PHE A 14 14.06 -28.12 -5.87
CA PHE A 14 13.52 -27.38 -7.03
C PHE A 14 12.14 -27.87 -7.42
N THR A 15 11.88 -29.18 -7.37
CA THR A 15 10.57 -29.79 -7.65
C THR A 15 9.59 -29.48 -6.52
N LEU A 16 10.02 -29.52 -5.26
CA LEU A 16 9.20 -29.11 -4.10
C LEU A 16 8.85 -27.62 -4.16
N PHE A 17 9.79 -26.79 -4.61
CA PHE A 17 9.59 -25.35 -4.83
C PHE A 17 8.55 -25.10 -5.95
N ILE A 18 8.56 -25.89 -7.03
CA ILE A 18 7.56 -25.81 -8.12
C ILE A 18 6.19 -26.33 -7.67
N PHE A 19 6.14 -27.39 -6.86
CA PHE A 19 4.87 -27.94 -6.35
C PHE A 19 4.19 -27.07 -5.29
N LEU A 20 4.94 -26.23 -4.57
CA LEU A 20 4.38 -25.26 -3.61
C LEU A 20 3.73 -24.05 -4.27
N PHE A 21 3.88 -23.88 -5.60
CA PHE A 21 3.30 -22.75 -6.35
C PHE A 21 1.97 -23.07 -7.04
N ASN A 22 1.40 -24.26 -6.86
CA ASN A 22 0.09 -24.56 -7.39
C ASN A 22 -1.01 -24.17 -6.39
N GLN A 23 -1.78 -23.13 -6.78
CA GLN A 23 -3.09 -22.79 -6.21
C GLN A 23 -3.14 -22.02 -4.88
N ILE A 24 -2.49 -20.88 -4.77
CA ILE A 24 -2.98 -19.87 -3.83
C ILE A 24 -2.72 -18.49 -4.44
N ALA A 25 -3.75 -17.77 -4.81
CA ALA A 25 -3.69 -16.40 -5.31
C ALA A 25 -4.20 -15.42 -4.23
N PHE A 26 -3.53 -14.26 -3.96
CA PHE A 26 -3.80 -13.43 -2.76
C PHE A 26 -3.37 -11.94 -2.86
N SER A 27 -4.03 -10.97 -2.23
CA SER A 27 -3.90 -9.51 -2.40
C SER A 27 -3.70 -8.70 -1.08
N GLN A 28 -3.67 -7.32 -1.10
CA GLN A 28 -3.25 -6.48 0.03
C GLN A 28 -4.21 -5.30 0.37
N GLY A 29 -5.49 -5.32 -0.05
CA GLY A 29 -6.41 -4.20 0.18
C GLY A 29 -5.96 -2.89 -0.51
N PHE A 30 -6.24 -1.74 0.12
CA PHE A 30 -5.88 -0.40 -0.40
C PHE A 30 -4.51 0.11 0.09
N GLN A 31 -3.59 -0.80 0.46
CA GLN A 31 -2.22 -0.46 0.81
C GLN A 31 -1.40 -0.09 -0.44
N VAL A 32 -0.73 1.06 -0.39
CA VAL A 32 0.18 1.57 -1.42
C VAL A 32 1.62 1.21 -1.02
N ASN A 33 2.34 0.50 -1.87
CA ASN A 33 3.67 -0.06 -1.55
C ASN A 33 4.81 0.60 -2.36
N PHE A 34 4.78 1.94 -2.49
CA PHE A 34 5.69 2.73 -3.34
C PHE A 34 6.63 3.65 -2.55
N GLN A 35 6.98 3.28 -1.31
CA GLN A 35 7.71 4.16 -0.39
C GLN A 35 9.23 4.24 -0.63
N GLY A 36 9.76 3.60 -1.67
CA GLY A 36 11.17 3.70 -2.05
C GLY A 36 11.42 3.06 -3.39
N GLN A 37 12.06 3.77 -4.34
CA GLN A 37 12.20 3.28 -5.72
C GLN A 37 13.14 2.08 -5.83
N LYS A 38 14.19 2.03 -4.99
CA LYS A 38 15.09 0.87 -4.96
C LYS A 38 14.38 -0.37 -4.42
N GLN A 39 13.64 -0.20 -3.32
CA GLN A 39 12.87 -1.27 -2.71
C GLN A 39 11.73 -1.71 -3.63
N GLN A 40 11.04 -0.76 -4.28
CA GLN A 40 10.01 -1.05 -5.28
C GLN A 40 10.57 -1.91 -6.42
N GLY A 41 11.75 -1.58 -6.95
CA GLY A 41 12.43 -2.38 -7.96
C GLY A 41 12.79 -3.80 -7.47
N MET A 42 12.76 -4.05 -6.17
CA MET A 42 13.02 -5.36 -5.52
C MET A 42 11.74 -6.00 -4.94
N GLY A 43 10.58 -5.78 -5.55
CA GLY A 43 9.31 -6.32 -5.06
C GLY A 43 8.78 -5.63 -3.79
N GLY A 44 9.39 -4.53 -3.36
CA GLY A 44 9.09 -3.87 -2.10
C GLY A 44 9.81 -4.49 -0.89
N ALA A 45 10.81 -5.34 -1.09
CA ALA A 45 11.66 -5.87 -0.03
C ALA A 45 12.73 -4.85 0.35
N GLY A 46 12.88 -4.56 1.64
CA GLY A 46 13.81 -3.53 2.12
C GLY A 46 14.08 -3.55 3.63
N THR A 47 13.39 -4.39 4.38
CA THR A 47 13.43 -4.40 5.86
C THR A 47 14.82 -4.75 6.41
N ALA A 48 15.57 -5.61 5.72
CA ALA A 48 16.93 -5.98 6.11
C ALA A 48 18.03 -5.35 5.23
N LEU A 49 17.72 -4.26 4.49
CA LEU A 49 18.65 -3.59 3.60
C LEU A 49 18.77 -2.10 3.92
N PRO A 50 19.84 -1.65 4.59
CA PRO A 50 20.14 -0.22 4.76
C PRO A 50 20.67 0.38 3.44
N ILE A 51 19.77 0.80 2.52
CA ILE A 51 20.14 1.22 1.16
C ILE A 51 20.14 2.76 1.02
N ASP A 52 19.12 3.41 1.57
CA ASP A 52 18.91 4.86 1.45
C ASP A 52 17.92 5.38 2.51
N GLY A 53 17.50 6.64 2.38
CA GLY A 53 16.58 7.29 3.32
C GLY A 53 15.21 6.61 3.47
N ALA A 54 14.77 5.81 2.48
CA ALA A 54 13.54 5.02 2.60
C ALA A 54 13.61 3.95 3.73
N SER A 55 14.81 3.66 4.26
CA SER A 55 14.99 2.86 5.49
C SER A 55 14.16 3.39 6.66
N LEU A 56 13.88 4.69 6.73
CA LEU A 56 12.99 5.29 7.73
C LEU A 56 11.59 4.66 7.71
N PHE A 57 11.09 4.31 6.53
CA PHE A 57 9.85 3.59 6.36
C PHE A 57 10.03 2.08 6.54
N PHE A 58 10.99 1.46 5.82
CA PHE A 58 11.12 0.01 5.78
C PHE A 58 11.62 -0.59 7.09
N ASN A 59 12.61 0.03 7.73
CA ASN A 59 13.13 -0.38 9.03
C ASN A 59 13.91 0.78 9.68
N PRO A 60 13.33 1.49 10.65
CA PRO A 60 14.03 2.55 11.36
C PRO A 60 15.36 2.12 11.99
N GLY A 61 15.47 0.85 12.44
CA GLY A 61 16.72 0.31 12.99
C GLY A 61 17.83 0.23 11.95
N SER A 62 17.52 -0.08 10.69
CA SER A 62 18.49 -0.15 9.61
C SER A 62 19.01 1.23 9.19
N THR A 63 18.28 2.31 9.47
CA THR A 63 18.71 3.69 9.20
C THR A 63 20.04 4.01 9.89
N SER A 64 20.31 3.43 11.08
CA SER A 64 21.57 3.61 11.81
C SER A 64 22.81 3.00 11.12
N PHE A 65 22.63 2.27 10.02
CA PHE A 65 23.70 1.69 9.19
C PHE A 65 23.91 2.46 7.87
N LEU A 66 23.16 3.53 7.61
CA LEU A 66 23.40 4.38 6.46
C LEU A 66 24.74 5.09 6.58
N ARG A 67 25.48 5.19 5.48
CA ARG A 67 26.82 5.73 5.46
C ARG A 67 26.88 7.25 5.29
N GLU A 68 25.83 7.82 4.71
CA GLU A 68 25.79 9.22 4.28
C GLU A 68 24.50 9.87 4.74
N ASN A 69 24.56 11.15 5.03
CA ASN A 69 23.39 12.01 5.16
C ASN A 69 22.72 12.14 3.79
N SER A 70 21.41 12.18 3.74
CA SER A 70 20.72 12.27 2.46
C SER A 70 19.33 12.87 2.56
N VAL A 71 18.93 13.46 1.43
CA VAL A 71 17.53 13.80 1.14
C VAL A 71 17.09 13.01 -0.09
N ASN A 72 15.98 12.32 0.00
CA ASN A 72 15.41 11.53 -1.08
C ASN A 72 14.01 12.07 -1.39
N LEU A 73 13.72 12.33 -2.64
CA LEU A 73 12.39 12.70 -3.13
C LEU A 73 11.95 11.69 -4.18
N ALA A 74 10.78 11.12 -4.03
CA ALA A 74 10.26 10.10 -4.93
C ALA A 74 8.79 10.33 -5.26
N MET A 75 8.40 10.01 -6.49
CA MET A 75 7.02 10.00 -6.95
C MET A 75 6.77 8.75 -7.81
N THR A 76 5.57 8.18 -7.69
CA THR A 76 5.18 6.97 -8.41
C THR A 76 3.79 7.16 -9.04
N PRO A 77 3.68 7.85 -10.18
CA PRO A 77 2.42 7.92 -10.93
C PRO A 77 1.81 6.54 -11.10
N THR A 78 0.54 6.40 -10.72
CA THR A 78 -0.14 5.10 -10.71
C THR A 78 -1.34 5.13 -11.61
N PHE A 79 -1.37 4.21 -12.57
CA PHE A 79 -2.45 4.01 -13.53
C PHE A 79 -3.17 2.71 -13.20
N ALA A 80 -4.36 2.82 -12.62
CA ALA A 80 -5.24 1.67 -12.32
C ALA A 80 -6.45 1.72 -13.24
N ARG A 81 -6.79 0.59 -13.84
CA ARG A 81 -7.98 0.44 -14.70
C ARG A 81 -8.69 -0.86 -14.35
N THR A 82 -9.96 -0.73 -14.03
CA THR A 82 -10.83 -1.87 -13.69
C THR A 82 -11.93 -1.99 -14.72
N LEU A 83 -12.15 -3.19 -15.19
CA LEU A 83 -13.32 -3.62 -15.95
C LEU A 83 -14.19 -4.46 -15.03
N PHE A 84 -15.46 -4.14 -14.93
CA PHE A 84 -16.50 -4.97 -14.34
C PHE A 84 -17.35 -5.58 -15.45
N VAL A 85 -17.70 -6.85 -15.31
CA VAL A 85 -18.65 -7.55 -16.19
C VAL A 85 -19.70 -8.17 -15.28
N ASP A 86 -20.95 -7.74 -15.44
CA ASP A 86 -22.08 -8.29 -14.70
C ASP A 86 -22.35 -9.75 -15.11
N GLU A 87 -22.55 -10.62 -14.13
CA GLU A 87 -22.70 -12.06 -14.37
C GLU A 87 -24.08 -12.42 -14.94
N ASN A 88 -25.10 -11.59 -14.71
CA ASN A 88 -26.47 -11.87 -15.13
C ASN A 88 -26.79 -11.28 -16.51
N THR A 89 -26.32 -10.05 -16.78
CA THR A 89 -26.64 -9.33 -18.02
C THR A 89 -25.52 -9.38 -19.05
N ASN A 90 -24.28 -9.73 -18.65
CA ASN A 90 -23.05 -9.59 -19.43
C ASN A 90 -22.72 -8.14 -19.84
N GLU A 91 -23.42 -7.17 -19.30
CA GLU A 91 -23.06 -5.76 -19.48
C GLU A 91 -21.73 -5.47 -18.78
N SER A 92 -20.99 -4.51 -19.30
CA SER A 92 -19.69 -4.16 -18.74
C SER A 92 -19.58 -2.67 -18.45
N ALA A 93 -18.81 -2.35 -17.41
CA ALA A 93 -18.47 -0.99 -17.02
C ALA A 93 -16.98 -0.86 -16.72
N ARG A 94 -16.43 0.34 -16.90
CA ARG A 94 -15.01 0.61 -16.70
C ARG A 94 -14.80 1.77 -15.74
N THR A 95 -13.64 1.77 -15.10
CA THR A 95 -13.22 2.93 -14.33
C THR A 95 -12.51 3.96 -15.21
N ASN A 96 -12.87 5.23 -14.99
CA ASN A 96 -12.20 6.42 -15.53
C ASN A 96 -11.36 7.12 -14.45
N SER A 97 -10.79 6.34 -13.53
CA SER A 97 -10.03 6.88 -12.40
C SER A 97 -8.88 7.78 -12.88
N PRO A 98 -8.69 8.96 -12.26
CA PRO A 98 -7.55 9.80 -12.52
C PRO A 98 -6.25 9.09 -12.11
N MET A 99 -5.12 9.55 -12.63
CA MET A 99 -3.80 9.08 -12.24
C MET A 99 -3.57 9.32 -10.74
N GLY A 100 -3.25 8.26 -10.00
CA GLY A 100 -2.77 8.37 -8.62
C GLY A 100 -1.37 8.98 -8.57
N THR A 101 -1.09 9.77 -7.54
CA THR A 101 0.20 10.46 -7.37
C THR A 101 0.83 10.18 -6.00
N PRO A 102 1.04 8.92 -5.61
CA PRO A 102 1.76 8.64 -4.38
C PRO A 102 3.19 9.16 -4.44
N PHE A 103 3.65 9.70 -3.31
CA PHE A 103 5.00 10.24 -3.19
C PHE A 103 5.64 9.80 -1.87
N ALA A 104 6.97 9.97 -1.80
CA ALA A 104 7.75 9.79 -0.58
C ALA A 104 8.92 10.77 -0.54
N ALA A 105 9.13 11.37 0.62
CA ALA A 105 10.25 12.25 0.91
C ALA A 105 10.93 11.81 2.21
N TYR A 106 12.25 11.72 2.21
CA TYR A 106 13.04 11.29 3.35
C TYR A 106 14.22 12.21 3.54
N ALA A 107 14.50 12.58 4.79
CA ALA A 107 15.73 13.23 5.19
C ALA A 107 16.37 12.43 6.32
N VAL A 108 17.64 12.08 6.17
CA VAL A 108 18.42 11.38 7.19
C VAL A 108 19.66 12.19 7.50
N TYR A 109 19.89 12.38 8.79
CA TYR A 109 21.02 13.16 9.29
C TYR A 109 21.71 12.47 10.47
N ARG A 110 23.03 12.46 10.45
CA ARG A 110 23.92 12.19 11.59
C ARG A 110 24.99 13.25 11.68
N LYS A 111 25.39 13.59 12.90
CA LYS A 111 26.33 14.71 13.16
C LYS A 111 27.74 14.46 12.59
N SER A 112 28.25 13.23 12.67
CA SER A 112 29.57 12.84 12.17
C SER A 112 29.56 11.37 11.72
N ALA A 113 30.61 10.93 11.05
CA ALA A 113 30.77 9.55 10.62
C ALA A 113 30.81 8.55 11.79
N GLU A 114 31.29 8.96 12.95
CA GLU A 114 31.39 8.16 14.19
C GLU A 114 30.10 8.19 15.00
N SER A 115 29.16 9.10 14.67
CA SER A 115 27.90 9.22 15.42
C SER A 115 27.09 7.94 15.30
N LYS A 116 26.70 7.40 16.45
CA LYS A 116 25.77 6.27 16.57
C LYS A 116 24.32 6.69 16.49
N LEU A 117 24.03 7.99 16.63
CA LEU A 117 22.68 8.57 16.66
C LEU A 117 22.36 9.18 15.30
N PHE A 118 21.18 8.81 14.77
CA PHE A 118 20.63 9.29 13.52
C PHE A 118 19.26 9.89 13.76
N PHE A 119 18.99 10.97 13.06
CA PHE A 119 17.69 11.62 13.03
C PHE A 119 17.11 11.47 11.64
N GLY A 120 15.84 11.21 11.55
CA GLY A 120 15.11 11.08 10.29
C GLY A 120 13.82 11.84 10.30
N LEU A 121 13.44 12.34 9.14
CA LEU A 121 12.11 12.85 8.86
C LEU A 121 11.61 12.21 7.58
N ALA A 122 10.42 11.63 7.61
CA ALA A 122 9.78 11.03 6.45
C ALA A 122 8.39 11.64 6.23
N ALA A 123 8.02 11.82 4.96
CA ALA A 123 6.66 12.16 4.52
C ALA A 123 6.31 11.24 3.36
N TYR A 124 5.25 10.42 3.50
CA TYR A 124 4.92 9.40 2.51
C TYR A 124 3.43 9.02 2.52
N THR A 125 2.97 8.38 1.45
CA THR A 125 1.56 8.00 1.23
C THR A 125 1.43 6.47 1.21
N PRO A 126 1.24 5.80 2.38
CA PRO A 126 1.24 4.32 2.46
C PRO A 126 -0.13 3.69 2.22
N PHE A 127 -1.20 4.47 2.25
CA PHE A 127 -2.56 4.05 1.97
C PHE A 127 -3.25 5.08 1.09
N GLY A 128 -4.09 4.61 0.20
CA GLY A 128 -4.87 5.46 -0.69
C GLY A 128 -5.58 4.65 -1.76
N SER A 129 -6.67 5.21 -2.26
CA SER A 129 -7.40 4.70 -3.40
C SER A 129 -8.09 5.85 -4.11
N THR A 130 -8.08 5.82 -5.43
CA THR A 130 -8.90 6.71 -6.24
C THR A 130 -9.59 5.84 -7.29
N VAL A 131 -10.90 5.70 -7.13
CA VAL A 131 -11.75 4.95 -8.04
C VAL A 131 -12.85 5.88 -8.53
N GLN A 132 -13.05 5.93 -9.82
CA GLN A 132 -14.17 6.62 -10.45
C GLN A 132 -14.69 5.72 -11.55
N TRP A 133 -15.93 5.31 -11.45
CA TRP A 133 -16.64 4.56 -12.46
C TRP A 133 -17.18 5.49 -13.53
N GLU A 134 -17.46 4.95 -14.72
CA GLU A 134 -18.16 5.67 -15.77
C GLU A 134 -19.60 6.01 -15.33
N ASP A 135 -20.17 7.01 -15.97
CA ASP A 135 -21.52 7.46 -15.65
C ASP A 135 -22.54 6.34 -15.91
N GLU A 136 -23.59 6.31 -15.11
CA GLU A 136 -24.73 5.38 -15.23
C GLU A 136 -24.39 3.90 -15.15
N TRP A 137 -23.17 3.52 -14.67
CA TRP A 137 -22.83 2.11 -14.55
C TRP A 137 -23.77 1.35 -13.58
N MET A 138 -23.91 0.02 -13.77
CA MET A 138 -24.89 -0.79 -13.04
C MET A 138 -24.72 -0.79 -11.53
N GLY A 139 -23.54 -0.55 -11.03
CA GLY A 139 -23.24 -0.49 -9.57
C GLY A 139 -23.25 0.92 -8.97
N ARG A 140 -23.80 1.94 -9.65
CA ARG A 140 -23.78 3.34 -9.20
C ARG A 140 -24.41 3.58 -7.83
N PHE A 141 -25.35 2.74 -7.42
CA PHE A 141 -25.96 2.83 -6.08
C PHE A 141 -25.06 2.27 -4.98
N ALA A 142 -24.04 1.49 -5.33
CA ALA A 142 -22.99 1.10 -4.40
C ALA A 142 -21.86 2.14 -4.35
N LEU A 143 -21.38 2.59 -5.53
CA LEU A 143 -20.29 3.57 -5.66
C LEU A 143 -20.25 4.17 -7.06
N THR A 144 -20.13 5.49 -7.16
CA THR A 144 -19.70 6.19 -8.39
C THR A 144 -18.25 6.66 -8.29
N ARG A 145 -17.84 7.16 -7.11
CA ARG A 145 -16.47 7.63 -6.86
C ARG A 145 -16.03 7.38 -5.43
N LEU A 146 -14.77 6.99 -5.28
CA LEU A 146 -14.01 7.06 -4.02
C LEU A 146 -12.71 7.81 -4.26
N GLU A 147 -12.39 8.73 -3.36
CA GLU A 147 -11.07 9.30 -3.21
C GLU A 147 -10.66 9.19 -1.74
N LEU A 148 -9.64 8.38 -1.48
CA LEU A 148 -8.98 8.24 -0.18
C LEU A 148 -7.53 8.63 -0.34
N LYS A 149 -7.08 9.67 0.35
CA LYS A 149 -5.68 10.11 0.40
C LYS A 149 -5.20 10.11 1.83
N SER A 150 -4.02 9.55 2.09
CA SER A 150 -3.35 9.64 3.38
C SER A 150 -1.92 10.12 3.21
N LEU A 151 -1.51 11.03 4.07
CA LEU A 151 -0.14 11.52 4.19
C LEU A 151 0.35 11.19 5.60
N PHE A 152 1.44 10.45 5.68
CA PHE A 152 2.12 10.13 6.93
C PHE A 152 3.36 11.01 7.06
N ILE A 153 3.49 11.69 8.21
CA ILE A 153 4.67 12.46 8.59
C ILE A 153 5.29 11.76 9.78
N GLN A 154 6.57 11.37 9.66
CA GLN A 154 7.23 10.48 10.60
C GLN A 154 8.62 11.03 10.99
N PRO A 155 8.75 11.82 12.07
CA PRO A 155 10.03 12.00 12.74
C PRO A 155 10.50 10.68 13.36
N THR A 156 11.80 10.41 13.25
CA THR A 156 12.41 9.12 13.63
C THR A 156 13.75 9.35 14.31
N ILE A 157 14.03 8.55 15.33
CA ILE A 157 15.34 8.44 15.96
C ILE A 157 15.83 7.00 15.77
N SER A 158 17.09 6.85 15.33
CA SER A 158 17.73 5.55 15.16
C SER A 158 19.09 5.56 15.86
N TYR A 159 19.42 4.46 16.50
CA TYR A 159 20.65 4.33 17.28
C TYR A 159 21.39 3.04 16.95
N LYS A 160 22.66 3.15 16.60
CA LYS A 160 23.58 2.04 16.38
C LYS A 160 24.14 1.54 17.70
N ILE A 161 23.53 0.52 18.29
CA ILE A 161 23.91 -0.03 19.59
C ILE A 161 25.34 -0.60 19.53
N THR A 162 25.56 -1.47 18.53
CA THR A 162 26.84 -2.07 18.22
C THR A 162 27.11 -1.95 16.72
N ASP A 163 28.26 -2.40 16.24
CA ASP A 163 28.54 -2.48 14.80
C ASP A 163 27.68 -3.49 14.05
N LYS A 164 26.88 -4.27 14.78
CA LYS A 164 25.98 -5.29 14.21
C LYS A 164 24.51 -5.02 14.50
N ILE A 165 24.15 -4.19 15.48
CA ILE A 165 22.78 -4.03 15.94
C ILE A 165 22.36 -2.56 15.91
N GLY A 166 21.28 -2.27 15.25
CA GLY A 166 20.62 -0.97 15.22
C GLY A 166 19.16 -1.04 15.64
N LEU A 167 18.71 -0.06 16.40
CA LEU A 167 17.34 0.17 16.78
C LEU A 167 16.86 1.51 16.23
N GLY A 168 15.57 1.62 16.00
CA GLY A 168 14.96 2.89 15.63
C GLY A 168 13.48 2.91 15.94
N ALA A 169 12.97 4.12 16.21
CA ALA A 169 11.56 4.37 16.43
C ALA A 169 11.16 5.72 15.85
N GLY A 170 9.97 5.79 15.29
CA GLY A 170 9.35 6.98 14.74
C GLY A 170 7.93 7.15 15.25
N PHE A 171 7.55 8.38 15.52
CA PHE A 171 6.18 8.79 15.75
C PHE A 171 5.54 9.07 14.39
N VAL A 172 4.28 8.69 14.20
CA VAL A 172 3.55 8.89 12.95
C VAL A 172 2.35 9.80 13.21
N TYR A 173 2.29 10.92 12.51
CA TYR A 173 1.09 11.70 12.33
C TYR A 173 0.53 11.44 10.94
N CYS A 174 -0.72 10.99 10.87
CA CYS A 174 -1.45 10.77 9.63
C CYS A 174 -2.48 11.87 9.44
N THR A 175 -2.52 12.46 8.27
CA THR A 175 -3.62 13.34 7.82
C THR A 175 -4.05 12.94 6.42
N GLY A 176 -5.30 13.22 6.07
CA GLY A 176 -5.83 12.85 4.76
C GLY A 176 -7.23 13.33 4.52
N ASN A 177 -7.75 12.96 3.35
CA ASN A 177 -9.10 13.27 2.92
C ASN A 177 -9.81 11.99 2.48
N VAL A 178 -11.11 11.94 2.73
CA VAL A 178 -12.03 10.99 2.12
C VAL A 178 -13.09 11.75 1.34
N ASN A 179 -13.43 11.24 0.16
CA ASN A 179 -14.62 11.66 -0.61
C ASN A 179 -15.22 10.39 -1.22
N LEU A 180 -16.46 10.10 -0.85
CA LEU A 180 -17.23 8.96 -1.31
C LEU A 180 -18.52 9.47 -1.94
N GLN A 181 -18.83 8.97 -3.15
CA GLN A 181 -19.99 9.39 -3.92
C GLN A 181 -20.74 8.17 -4.45
N LYS A 182 -22.08 8.24 -4.44
CA LYS A 182 -22.96 7.25 -5.04
C LYS A 182 -24.30 7.86 -5.41
N ASP A 183 -25.00 7.21 -6.35
CA ASP A 183 -26.37 7.56 -6.63
C ASP A 183 -27.32 7.04 -5.54
N ILE A 184 -28.46 7.72 -5.39
CA ILE A 184 -29.56 7.30 -4.52
C ILE A 184 -30.69 6.83 -5.43
N PRO A 185 -31.37 5.70 -5.15
CA PRO A 185 -32.40 5.14 -6.02
C PRO A 185 -33.74 5.88 -5.91
N VAL A 186 -33.69 7.22 -5.95
CA VAL A 186 -34.86 8.11 -6.07
C VAL A 186 -34.68 8.99 -7.29
N MET A 187 -35.71 9.15 -8.10
CA MET A 187 -35.67 9.92 -9.34
C MET A 187 -36.49 11.19 -9.24
N ASP A 188 -36.04 12.24 -9.88
CA ASP A 188 -36.83 13.44 -10.13
C ASP A 188 -37.75 13.25 -11.34
N ALA A 189 -38.54 14.28 -11.66
CA ALA A 189 -39.48 14.25 -12.80
C ALA A 189 -38.79 14.19 -14.17
N SER A 190 -37.47 14.49 -14.25
CA SER A 190 -36.66 14.37 -15.46
C SER A 190 -36.07 12.98 -15.66
N GLY A 191 -36.21 12.08 -14.66
CA GLY A 191 -35.61 10.73 -14.68
C GLY A 191 -34.19 10.72 -14.14
N THR A 192 -33.69 11.80 -13.53
CA THR A 192 -32.35 11.87 -12.93
C THR A 192 -32.36 11.29 -11.53
N TYR A 193 -31.42 10.40 -11.23
CA TYR A 193 -31.28 9.82 -9.90
C TYR A 193 -30.74 10.82 -8.88
N GLY A 194 -31.15 10.66 -7.64
CA GLY A 194 -30.55 11.37 -6.52
C GLY A 194 -29.07 11.00 -6.33
N TYR A 195 -28.36 11.83 -5.60
CA TYR A 195 -26.91 11.74 -5.41
C TYR A 195 -26.53 11.96 -3.96
N ALA A 196 -25.53 11.21 -3.47
CA ALA A 196 -24.95 11.38 -2.15
C ALA A 196 -23.43 11.55 -2.24
N GLU A 197 -22.92 12.51 -1.49
CA GLU A 197 -21.50 12.75 -1.31
C GLU A 197 -21.16 12.87 0.18
N LEU A 198 -20.17 12.08 0.62
CA LEU A 198 -19.60 12.12 1.95
C LEU A 198 -18.13 12.56 1.84
N ALA A 199 -17.84 13.80 2.25
CA ALA A 199 -16.52 14.39 2.16
C ALA A 199 -16.00 14.81 3.54
N GLY A 200 -14.72 14.53 3.85
CA GLY A 200 -14.14 14.91 5.14
C GLY A 200 -12.63 14.83 5.20
N LYS A 201 -12.07 15.59 6.14
CA LYS A 201 -10.66 15.49 6.53
C LYS A 201 -10.53 14.49 7.67
N ALA A 202 -9.51 13.64 7.60
CA ALA A 202 -9.24 12.63 8.61
C ALA A 202 -7.84 12.80 9.17
N ASN A 203 -7.68 12.51 10.47
CA ASN A 203 -6.40 12.51 11.15
C ASN A 203 -6.25 11.26 11.99
N GLY A 204 -5.00 10.88 12.27
CA GLY A 204 -4.69 9.73 13.11
C GLY A 204 -3.23 9.75 13.56
N PHE A 205 -2.90 8.89 14.51
CA PHE A 205 -1.57 8.77 15.07
C PHE A 205 -1.13 7.32 15.12
N GLY A 206 0.17 7.10 15.05
CA GLY A 206 0.76 5.78 15.13
C GLY A 206 2.24 5.83 15.47
N VAL A 207 2.86 4.66 15.43
CA VAL A 207 4.29 4.50 15.67
C VAL A 207 4.88 3.52 14.65
N ASN A 208 6.17 3.72 14.35
CA ASN A 208 6.98 2.79 13.56
C ASN A 208 8.24 2.48 14.36
N ALA A 209 8.56 1.21 14.58
CA ALA A 209 9.74 0.76 15.28
C ALA A 209 10.43 -0.36 14.53
N GLY A 210 11.75 -0.49 14.70
CA GLY A 210 12.48 -1.54 14.03
C GLY A 210 13.81 -1.87 14.69
N ILE A 211 14.21 -3.11 14.52
CA ILE A 211 15.54 -3.63 14.84
C ILE A 211 16.19 -4.16 13.56
N PHE A 212 17.45 -3.87 13.39
CA PHE A 212 18.29 -4.43 12.32
C PHE A 212 19.50 -5.09 12.93
N VAL A 213 19.84 -6.29 12.43
CA VAL A 213 21.02 -7.07 12.83
C VAL A 213 21.83 -7.43 11.59
N GLN A 214 23.05 -6.93 11.52
CA GLN A 214 24.06 -7.40 10.58
C GLN A 214 24.69 -8.69 11.14
N ALA A 215 24.05 -9.83 10.89
CA ALA A 215 24.45 -11.11 11.49
C ALA A 215 25.87 -11.53 11.06
N THR A 216 26.18 -11.34 9.77
CA THR A 216 27.52 -11.49 9.20
C THR A 216 27.77 -10.35 8.19
N GLU A 217 28.95 -10.25 7.61
CA GLU A 217 29.22 -9.27 6.52
C GLU A 217 28.28 -9.44 5.31
N LYS A 218 27.72 -10.64 5.14
CA LYS A 218 26.86 -10.98 4.01
C LYS A 218 25.38 -11.09 4.35
N ILE A 219 25.02 -11.26 5.63
CA ILE A 219 23.65 -11.57 6.05
C ILE A 219 23.14 -10.46 6.97
N GLY A 220 22.02 -9.86 6.58
CA GLY A 220 21.25 -8.94 7.40
C GLY A 220 19.88 -9.53 7.76
N VAL A 221 19.38 -9.21 8.95
CA VAL A 221 18.05 -9.55 9.43
C VAL A 221 17.40 -8.30 9.98
N GLY A 222 16.13 -8.08 9.67
CA GLY A 222 15.37 -6.94 10.15
C GLY A 222 13.99 -7.37 10.65
N LEU A 223 13.55 -6.75 11.73
CA LEU A 223 12.17 -6.87 12.23
C LEU A 223 11.61 -5.48 12.42
N THR A 224 10.40 -5.24 11.91
CA THR A 224 9.71 -3.96 12.07
C THR A 224 8.28 -4.13 12.51
N TYR A 225 7.80 -3.14 13.22
CA TYR A 225 6.40 -2.98 13.61
C TYR A 225 5.92 -1.58 13.27
N ARG A 226 4.86 -1.49 12.49
CA ARG A 226 4.05 -0.28 12.30
C ARG A 226 2.70 -0.50 12.93
N SER A 227 2.31 0.40 13.83
CA SER A 227 1.03 0.30 14.52
C SER A 227 -0.14 0.54 13.57
N GLN A 228 -1.31 0.07 13.95
CA GLN A 228 -2.57 0.55 13.39
C GLN A 228 -2.67 2.07 13.56
N VAL A 229 -3.28 2.73 12.56
CA VAL A 229 -3.63 4.14 12.58
C VAL A 229 -5.12 4.28 12.32
N ASN A 230 -5.88 4.77 13.28
CA ASN A 230 -7.29 5.07 13.06
C ASN A 230 -7.40 6.47 12.44
N MET A 231 -7.75 6.55 11.15
CA MET A 231 -8.06 7.80 10.48
C MET A 231 -9.49 8.20 10.82
N SER A 232 -9.65 9.19 11.69
CA SER A 232 -10.97 9.64 12.15
C SER A 232 -11.37 10.93 11.46
N VAL A 233 -12.56 10.91 10.84
CA VAL A 233 -13.30 12.07 10.36
C VAL A 233 -14.23 12.49 11.48
N ALA A 234 -13.85 13.51 12.25
CA ALA A 234 -14.64 13.96 13.39
C ALA A 234 -15.87 14.79 12.95
N LYS A 235 -15.73 15.52 11.84
CA LYS A 235 -16.80 16.32 11.25
C LYS A 235 -16.61 16.38 9.74
N GLY A 236 -17.22 15.44 9.04
CA GLY A 236 -17.35 15.44 7.58
C GLY A 236 -18.63 16.16 7.15
N GLN A 237 -18.75 16.41 5.87
CA GLN A 237 -19.96 16.98 5.25
C GLN A 237 -20.67 15.89 4.44
N ALA A 238 -21.93 15.65 4.75
CA ALA A 238 -22.84 14.82 3.98
C ALA A 238 -23.71 15.75 3.11
N THR A 239 -23.67 15.55 1.81
CA THR A 239 -24.46 16.31 0.84
C THR A 239 -25.35 15.35 0.08
N PHE A 240 -26.66 15.64 0.07
CA PHE A 240 -27.66 14.87 -0.65
C PHE A 240 -28.35 15.78 -1.65
N VAL A 241 -28.41 15.35 -2.90
CA VAL A 241 -29.20 16.01 -3.95
C VAL A 241 -30.32 15.06 -4.31
N VAL A 242 -31.52 15.42 -3.96
CA VAL A 242 -32.75 14.61 -4.15
C VAL A 242 -33.89 15.52 -4.64
N PRO A 243 -34.98 14.95 -5.17
CA PRO A 243 -36.19 15.75 -5.47
C PRO A 243 -36.64 16.58 -4.27
N SER A 244 -37.13 17.80 -4.50
CA SER A 244 -37.51 18.75 -3.42
C SER A 244 -38.52 18.18 -2.42
N SER A 245 -39.38 17.27 -2.87
CA SER A 245 -40.31 16.54 -2.01
C SER A 245 -39.65 15.60 -0.99
N LEU A 246 -38.35 15.26 -1.19
CA LEU A 246 -37.59 14.34 -0.36
C LEU A 246 -36.46 15.02 0.43
N GLU A 247 -36.23 16.34 0.27
CA GLU A 247 -35.17 17.06 0.97
C GLU A 247 -35.23 16.91 2.50
N ALA A 248 -36.43 16.91 3.06
CA ALA A 248 -36.65 16.70 4.49
C ALA A 248 -36.25 15.27 4.96
N ASN A 249 -36.25 14.31 4.04
CA ASN A 249 -35.86 12.91 4.32
C ASN A 249 -34.34 12.68 4.20
N PHE A 250 -33.66 13.53 3.42
CA PHE A 250 -32.20 13.47 3.19
C PHE A 250 -31.58 14.84 3.48
N PRO A 251 -31.57 15.31 4.74
CA PRO A 251 -31.01 16.60 5.10
C PRO A 251 -29.50 16.62 4.91
N ASN A 252 -28.99 17.69 4.31
CA ASN A 252 -27.56 17.97 4.33
C ASN A 252 -27.08 18.24 5.76
N GLY A 253 -25.91 17.76 6.12
CA GLY A 253 -25.40 17.89 7.49
C GLY A 253 -23.99 17.39 7.68
N SER A 254 -23.63 17.18 8.94
CA SER A 254 -22.34 16.61 9.30
C SER A 254 -22.44 15.10 9.49
N PHE A 255 -21.30 14.42 9.34
CA PHE A 255 -21.15 13.02 9.75
C PHE A 255 -19.82 12.79 10.45
N SER A 256 -19.72 11.74 11.23
CA SER A 256 -18.46 11.19 11.72
C SER A 256 -18.21 9.79 11.16
N SER A 257 -16.92 9.43 11.03
CA SER A 257 -16.50 8.10 10.57
C SER A 257 -15.05 7.81 11.00
N SER A 258 -14.67 6.55 11.04
CA SER A 258 -13.30 6.13 11.31
C SER A 258 -12.89 5.00 10.37
N LEU A 259 -11.71 5.14 9.77
CA LEU A 259 -11.10 4.14 8.91
C LEU A 259 -9.83 3.62 9.58
N PRO A 260 -9.82 2.37 10.09
CA PRO A 260 -8.62 1.77 10.66
C PRO A 260 -7.68 1.31 9.55
N LEU A 261 -6.49 1.93 9.48
CA LEU A 261 -5.38 1.48 8.66
C LEU A 261 -4.60 0.40 9.42
N PRO A 262 -4.37 -0.78 8.86
CA PRO A 262 -3.89 -1.95 9.60
C PRO A 262 -2.47 -1.78 10.13
N GLN A 263 -2.20 -2.46 11.26
CA GLN A 263 -0.83 -2.68 11.71
C GLN A 263 -0.09 -3.60 10.73
N VAL A 264 1.24 -3.43 10.69
CA VAL A 264 2.11 -4.27 9.86
C VAL A 264 3.33 -4.71 10.67
N ILE A 265 3.58 -6.02 10.70
CA ILE A 265 4.82 -6.60 11.23
C ILE A 265 5.58 -7.18 10.03
N THR A 266 6.86 -6.85 9.89
CA THR A 266 7.68 -7.36 8.79
C THR A 266 8.95 -7.99 9.33
N LEU A 267 9.20 -9.24 8.94
CA LEU A 267 10.48 -9.93 9.10
C LEU A 267 11.20 -9.92 7.75
N GLY A 268 12.40 -9.36 7.74
CA GLY A 268 13.23 -9.23 6.54
C GLY A 268 14.55 -9.98 6.65
N PHE A 269 15.00 -10.48 5.50
CA PHE A 269 16.31 -11.12 5.33
C PHE A 269 17.00 -10.49 4.14
N SER A 270 18.32 -10.29 4.25
CA SER A 270 19.16 -9.93 3.12
C SER A 270 20.41 -10.82 3.06
N TYR A 271 20.81 -11.11 1.83
CA TYR A 271 22.01 -11.89 1.56
C TYR A 271 22.83 -11.26 0.43
N LYS A 272 24.12 -11.03 0.69
CA LYS A 272 25.08 -10.49 -0.27
C LYS A 272 26.10 -11.57 -0.64
N PRO A 273 25.80 -12.46 -1.60
CA PRO A 273 26.73 -13.50 -2.02
C PRO A 273 28.04 -12.94 -2.56
N THR A 274 27.98 -11.81 -3.25
CA THR A 274 29.12 -11.06 -3.78
C THR A 274 29.01 -9.57 -3.47
N VAL A 275 30.05 -8.82 -3.72
CA VAL A 275 30.04 -7.35 -3.57
C VAL A 275 29.05 -6.64 -4.52
N LYS A 276 28.71 -7.30 -5.63
CA LYS A 276 27.80 -6.75 -6.66
C LYS A 276 26.35 -7.22 -6.54
N LEU A 277 26.10 -8.36 -5.91
CA LEU A 277 24.77 -8.95 -5.84
C LEU A 277 24.23 -8.87 -4.41
N SER A 278 23.04 -8.29 -4.27
CA SER A 278 22.25 -8.29 -3.02
C SER A 278 20.88 -8.90 -3.28
N LEU A 279 20.49 -9.84 -2.44
CA LEU A 279 19.17 -10.47 -2.43
C LEU A 279 18.41 -10.01 -1.18
N ALA A 280 17.10 -9.84 -1.28
CA ALA A 280 16.24 -9.52 -0.15
C ALA A 280 14.96 -10.36 -0.18
N LEU A 281 14.48 -10.69 1.00
CA LEU A 281 13.19 -11.34 1.24
C LEU A 281 12.53 -10.70 2.45
N ASP A 282 11.28 -10.25 2.31
CA ASP A 282 10.45 -9.74 3.40
C ASP A 282 9.16 -10.55 3.50
N VAL A 283 8.78 -10.91 4.73
CA VAL A 283 7.49 -11.50 5.09
C VAL A 283 6.73 -10.49 5.92
N ASN A 284 5.59 -10.04 5.43
CA ASN A 284 4.74 -9.06 6.06
C ASN A 284 3.48 -9.75 6.63
N TYR A 285 3.22 -9.58 7.92
CA TYR A 285 1.89 -9.78 8.49
C TYR A 285 1.15 -8.47 8.51
N VAL A 286 -0.07 -8.43 7.97
CA VAL A 286 -0.91 -7.23 7.91
C VAL A 286 -2.23 -7.48 8.62
N GLY A 287 -2.51 -6.69 9.63
CA GLY A 287 -3.66 -6.83 10.53
C GLY A 287 -4.96 -6.24 9.97
N TRP A 288 -5.38 -6.66 8.78
CA TRP A 288 -6.56 -6.14 8.10
C TRP A 288 -7.89 -6.42 8.81
N LYS A 289 -7.94 -7.38 9.73
CA LYS A 289 -9.14 -7.64 10.55
C LYS A 289 -9.60 -6.41 11.35
N ALA A 290 -8.74 -5.41 11.52
CA ALA A 290 -9.13 -4.11 12.07
C ALA A 290 -10.17 -3.38 11.22
N TYR A 291 -10.22 -3.63 9.89
CA TYR A 291 -11.22 -3.06 8.98
C TYR A 291 -12.38 -4.05 8.79
N ASP A 292 -13.10 -4.28 9.88
CA ASP A 292 -14.25 -5.17 9.93
C ASP A 292 -15.54 -4.50 9.42
N THR A 293 -15.73 -3.23 9.76
CA THR A 293 -16.94 -2.47 9.45
C THR A 293 -16.59 -1.04 9.08
N LEU A 294 -17.22 -0.50 8.03
CA LEU A 294 -17.22 0.93 7.71
C LEU A 294 -18.55 1.52 8.18
N ALA A 295 -18.48 2.47 9.11
CA ALA A 295 -19.65 3.11 9.69
C ALA A 295 -19.64 4.62 9.42
N PHE A 296 -20.83 5.17 9.18
CA PHE A 296 -21.08 6.60 9.11
C PHE A 296 -22.18 6.95 10.13
N ASP A 297 -21.88 7.89 11.00
CA ASP A 297 -22.74 8.41 12.06
C ASP A 297 -23.14 9.82 11.65
N TYR A 298 -24.40 10.00 11.25
CA TYR A 298 -24.96 11.27 10.78
C TYR A 298 -25.47 12.10 11.95
N GLU A 299 -25.19 13.40 11.93
CA GLU A 299 -25.66 14.34 12.95
C GLU A 299 -27.21 14.38 13.03
N THR A 300 -27.88 14.17 11.90
CA THR A 300 -29.34 14.17 11.82
C THR A 300 -29.81 12.88 11.16
N ASN A 301 -30.58 12.09 11.90
CA ASN A 301 -31.25 10.89 11.40
C ASN A 301 -32.71 11.18 11.06
N THR A 302 -33.18 10.55 9.99
CA THR A 302 -34.61 10.60 9.56
C THR A 302 -35.12 9.18 9.33
N SER A 303 -36.35 9.02 8.86
CA SER A 303 -36.88 7.71 8.46
C SER A 303 -36.20 7.11 7.22
N SER A 304 -35.50 7.93 6.41
CA SER A 304 -34.85 7.54 5.16
C SER A 304 -33.33 7.66 5.21
N LEU A 305 -32.79 8.49 6.09
CA LEU A 305 -31.37 8.67 6.36
C LEU A 305 -31.10 8.30 7.81
N PHE A 306 -30.35 7.26 8.02
CA PHE A 306 -29.93 6.78 9.34
C PHE A 306 -28.47 6.34 9.30
N ASP A 307 -27.86 6.20 10.48
CA ASP A 307 -26.48 5.73 10.61
C ASP A 307 -26.28 4.43 9.86
N THR A 308 -25.22 4.39 9.06
CA THR A 308 -24.93 3.22 8.22
C THR A 308 -23.77 2.43 8.77
N LYS A 309 -23.86 1.11 8.64
CA LYS A 309 -22.79 0.16 8.97
C LYS A 309 -22.68 -0.85 7.85
N SER A 310 -21.60 -0.78 7.09
CA SER A 310 -21.30 -1.72 6.01
C SER A 310 -20.22 -2.68 6.49
N VAL A 311 -20.55 -3.96 6.55
CA VAL A 311 -19.62 -5.01 6.99
C VAL A 311 -18.59 -5.24 5.89
N ARG A 312 -17.30 -5.14 6.23
CA ARG A 312 -16.17 -5.38 5.33
C ARG A 312 -15.58 -6.77 5.50
N ASN A 313 -15.63 -7.29 6.72
CA ASN A 313 -15.20 -8.66 7.06
C ASN A 313 -13.79 -8.98 6.52
N TYR A 314 -12.85 -8.05 6.69
CA TYR A 314 -11.48 -8.26 6.23
C TYR A 314 -10.74 -9.19 7.19
N GLU A 315 -9.89 -10.06 6.63
CA GLU A 315 -9.07 -10.99 7.41
C GLU A 315 -7.59 -10.57 7.41
N ASN A 316 -6.88 -10.98 8.48
CA ASN A 316 -5.44 -10.78 8.54
C ASN A 316 -4.72 -11.60 7.47
N ILE A 317 -3.66 -11.04 6.91
CA ILE A 317 -2.97 -11.65 5.76
C ILE A 317 -1.47 -11.69 5.97
N PHE A 318 -0.83 -12.56 5.18
CA PHE A 318 0.60 -12.50 4.92
C PHE A 318 0.87 -12.02 3.49
N ALA A 319 1.99 -11.29 3.32
CA ALA A 319 2.52 -10.92 2.01
C ALA A 319 4.01 -11.24 1.96
N PHE A 320 4.46 -11.75 0.83
CA PHE A 320 5.83 -12.16 0.60
C PHE A 320 6.44 -11.27 -0.49
N ARG A 321 7.62 -10.76 -0.26
CA ARG A 321 8.31 -9.86 -1.17
C ARG A 321 9.74 -10.32 -1.34
N GLY A 322 10.22 -10.37 -2.56
CA GLY A 322 11.57 -10.78 -2.84
C GLY A 322 12.16 -10.05 -4.03
N GLY A 323 13.46 -9.85 -4.00
CA GLY A 323 14.14 -9.20 -5.12
C GLY A 323 15.64 -9.29 -5.05
N ALA A 324 16.23 -8.90 -6.16
CA ALA A 324 17.68 -8.86 -6.37
C ALA A 324 18.09 -7.47 -6.85
N ASN A 325 19.24 -6.99 -6.35
CA ASN A 325 19.96 -5.83 -6.87
C ASN A 325 21.31 -6.30 -7.39
N TYR A 326 21.66 -5.87 -8.60
CA TYR A 326 22.96 -6.12 -9.19
C TYR A 326 23.64 -4.80 -9.59
N ASP A 327 24.82 -4.57 -9.01
CA ASP A 327 25.65 -3.41 -9.30
C ASP A 327 26.57 -3.76 -10.50
N PHE A 328 26.19 -3.30 -11.71
CA PHE A 328 26.99 -3.51 -12.93
C PHE A 328 28.32 -2.77 -12.85
N THR A 329 28.24 -1.53 -12.40
CA THR A 329 29.38 -0.63 -12.18
C THR A 329 29.18 0.13 -10.88
N ASP A 330 30.14 0.94 -10.47
CA ASP A 330 30.01 1.84 -9.31
C ASP A 330 28.89 2.90 -9.51
N LYS A 331 28.46 3.13 -10.76
CA LYS A 331 27.45 4.12 -11.11
C LYS A 331 26.10 3.54 -11.48
N ILE A 332 26.03 2.31 -11.97
CA ILE A 332 24.83 1.72 -12.56
C ILE A 332 24.47 0.45 -11.80
N ALA A 333 23.24 0.39 -11.32
CA ALA A 333 22.66 -0.81 -10.73
C ALA A 333 21.27 -1.10 -11.33
N ALA A 334 20.95 -2.38 -11.47
CA ALA A 334 19.60 -2.81 -11.86
C ALA A 334 18.98 -3.72 -10.79
N ARG A 335 17.67 -3.76 -10.77
CA ARG A 335 16.87 -4.53 -9.82
C ARG A 335 15.74 -5.24 -10.52
N ILE A 336 15.39 -6.38 -9.95
CA ILE A 336 14.20 -7.13 -10.32
C ILE A 336 13.58 -7.67 -9.04
N GLY A 337 12.27 -7.74 -9.01
CA GLY A 337 11.57 -8.24 -7.85
C GLY A 337 10.18 -8.76 -8.15
N VAL A 338 9.68 -9.54 -7.21
CA VAL A 338 8.33 -10.07 -7.19
C VAL A 338 7.76 -9.93 -5.80
N ALA A 339 6.48 -9.59 -5.72
CA ALA A 339 5.74 -9.64 -4.48
C ALA A 339 4.46 -10.45 -4.67
N TYR A 340 4.13 -11.21 -3.65
CA TYR A 340 2.94 -12.02 -3.58
C TYR A 340 2.10 -11.56 -2.40
N GLY A 341 0.85 -11.16 -2.67
CA GLY A 341 -0.03 -10.59 -1.66
C GLY A 341 -1.38 -11.26 -1.56
N ILE A 342 -1.82 -11.53 -0.32
CA ILE A 342 -3.10 -12.17 0.05
C ILE A 342 -4.22 -11.12 0.07
N SER A 343 -5.41 -11.39 -0.52
CA SER A 343 -6.58 -10.52 -0.35
C SER A 343 -7.14 -10.64 1.07
N PRO A 344 -7.29 -9.54 1.80
CA PRO A 344 -8.03 -9.56 3.05
C PRO A 344 -9.54 -9.70 2.83
N VAL A 345 -10.04 -9.42 1.62
CA VAL A 345 -11.48 -9.39 1.30
C VAL A 345 -12.03 -10.80 1.15
N GLN A 346 -13.00 -11.15 1.98
CA GLN A 346 -13.66 -12.46 1.93
C GLN A 346 -14.68 -12.53 0.78
N ASN A 347 -15.10 -13.74 0.42
CA ASN A 347 -16.17 -13.95 -0.56
C ASN A 347 -17.48 -13.35 -0.04
N GLY A 348 -18.21 -12.67 -0.91
CA GLY A 348 -19.42 -11.94 -0.56
C GLY A 348 -19.19 -10.50 -0.10
N TYR A 349 -17.92 -10.07 0.04
CA TYR A 349 -17.60 -8.73 0.57
C TYR A 349 -16.75 -7.89 -0.39
N VAL A 350 -16.59 -8.32 -1.63
CA VAL A 350 -15.92 -7.50 -2.66
C VAL A 350 -16.79 -6.30 -3.00
N THR A 351 -16.18 -5.13 -2.97
CA THR A 351 -16.87 -3.85 -3.22
C THR A 351 -16.23 -3.10 -4.38
N PRO A 352 -16.97 -2.26 -5.10
CA PRO A 352 -16.44 -1.53 -6.25
C PRO A 352 -15.38 -0.48 -5.92
N GLU A 353 -15.25 -0.05 -4.67
CA GLU A 353 -14.18 0.84 -4.23
C GLU A 353 -12.83 0.12 -4.03
N THR A 354 -12.87 -1.18 -3.72
CA THR A 354 -11.68 -2.02 -3.56
C THR A 354 -11.96 -3.41 -4.11
N PRO A 355 -12.04 -3.56 -5.45
CA PRO A 355 -12.27 -4.85 -6.09
C PRO A 355 -11.00 -5.70 -6.01
N ASP A 356 -10.68 -6.08 -4.76
CA ASP A 356 -9.43 -6.71 -4.41
C ASP A 356 -9.46 -8.21 -4.70
N ALA A 357 -8.39 -8.67 -5.29
CA ALA A 357 -8.14 -10.07 -5.59
C ALA A 357 -6.70 -10.39 -5.23
N ASN A 358 -6.41 -11.63 -5.24
CA ASN A 358 -5.08 -12.16 -5.09
C ASN A 358 -4.18 -11.70 -6.25
N ARG A 359 -2.95 -11.25 -5.96
CA ARG A 359 -2.08 -10.69 -7.01
C ARG A 359 -0.62 -11.04 -6.87
N ILE A 360 0.02 -11.21 -8.02
CA ILE A 360 1.47 -11.17 -8.14
C ILE A 360 1.85 -9.79 -8.69
N ASN A 361 2.78 -9.15 -8.04
CA ASN A 361 3.34 -7.89 -8.47
C ASN A 361 4.73 -8.15 -9.07
N TYR A 362 4.95 -7.68 -10.28
CA TYR A 362 6.25 -7.73 -10.95
C TYR A 362 6.87 -6.35 -10.91
N THR A 363 8.16 -6.31 -10.60
CA THR A 363 8.87 -5.04 -10.49
C THR A 363 10.24 -5.10 -11.13
N ALA A 364 10.69 -3.95 -11.63
CA ALA A 364 12.06 -3.74 -12.07
C ALA A 364 12.52 -2.34 -11.66
N GLY A 365 13.84 -2.12 -11.61
CA GLY A 365 14.38 -0.81 -11.27
C GLY A 365 15.79 -0.60 -11.78
N LEU A 366 16.16 0.67 -11.94
CA LEU A 366 17.48 1.12 -12.37
C LEU A 366 17.94 2.26 -11.45
N SER A 367 19.22 2.32 -11.19
CA SER A 367 19.87 3.45 -10.52
C SER A 367 21.02 3.98 -11.34
N TYR A 368 21.18 5.30 -11.33
CA TYR A 368 22.31 5.96 -11.90
C TYR A 368 22.86 7.03 -10.96
N LYS A 369 24.15 6.90 -10.56
CA LYS A 369 24.85 7.90 -9.73
C LYS A 369 25.42 9.00 -10.60
N LEU A 370 24.94 10.23 -10.37
CA LEU A 370 25.38 11.47 -11.00
C LEU A 370 26.46 12.14 -10.12
N GLY A 371 27.70 11.70 -10.27
CA GLY A 371 28.80 12.19 -9.44
C GLY A 371 28.75 11.67 -8.00
N LYS A 372 29.24 12.47 -7.05
CA LYS A 372 29.36 12.08 -5.64
C LYS A 372 28.07 12.32 -4.85
N HIS A 373 27.32 13.36 -5.18
CA HIS A 373 26.21 13.84 -4.37
C HIS A 373 24.83 13.40 -4.87
N PHE A 374 24.64 13.20 -6.17
CA PHE A 374 23.34 12.92 -6.73
C PHE A 374 23.21 11.48 -7.25
N ALA A 375 22.02 10.92 -7.11
CA ALA A 375 21.63 9.71 -7.80
C ALA A 375 20.17 9.81 -8.25
N LEU A 376 19.87 9.15 -9.37
CA LEU A 376 18.53 8.95 -9.90
C LEU A 376 18.18 7.47 -9.78
N ASP A 377 16.98 7.20 -9.29
CA ASP A 377 16.41 5.86 -9.27
C ASP A 377 15.11 5.87 -10.07
N ALA A 378 14.95 4.88 -10.92
CA ALA A 378 13.71 4.60 -11.63
C ALA A 378 13.23 3.21 -11.28
N SER A 379 11.92 3.02 -11.25
CA SER A 379 11.32 1.70 -11.07
C SER A 379 10.02 1.59 -11.86
N VAL A 380 9.57 0.38 -12.07
CA VAL A 380 8.25 0.07 -12.62
C VAL A 380 7.64 -1.05 -11.81
N PHE A 381 6.35 -0.90 -11.57
CA PHE A 381 5.50 -1.90 -10.94
C PHE A 381 4.37 -2.27 -11.90
N PHE A 382 4.06 -3.54 -11.99
CA PHE A 382 2.94 -4.07 -12.75
C PHE A 382 2.21 -5.15 -11.94
N THR A 383 0.87 -5.11 -11.97
CA THR A 383 0.04 -6.19 -11.47
C THR A 383 -1.25 -6.33 -12.27
N HIS A 384 -1.71 -7.56 -12.38
CA HIS A 384 -3.00 -7.94 -12.93
C HIS A 384 -3.76 -8.74 -11.89
N LEU A 385 -5.04 -8.43 -11.68
CA LEU A 385 -5.90 -9.17 -10.77
C LEU A 385 -7.30 -9.36 -11.35
N LYS A 386 -7.91 -10.48 -11.02
CA LYS A 386 -9.27 -10.82 -11.45
C LYS A 386 -10.01 -11.48 -10.28
N ARG A 387 -11.23 -11.05 -10.04
CA ARG A 387 -12.10 -11.60 -9.01
C ARG A 387 -13.55 -11.64 -9.48
N THR A 388 -14.21 -12.78 -9.34
CA THR A 388 -15.66 -12.92 -9.47
C THR A 388 -16.25 -13.02 -8.08
N ASP A 389 -17.28 -12.25 -7.80
CA ASP A 389 -17.97 -12.26 -6.50
C ASP A 389 -19.39 -11.71 -6.64
N THR A 390 -20.25 -12.06 -5.68
CA THR A 390 -21.56 -11.45 -5.48
C THR A 390 -21.57 -10.81 -4.10
N ASN A 391 -21.63 -9.49 -4.07
CA ASN A 391 -21.64 -8.75 -2.80
C ASN A 391 -22.97 -8.94 -2.07
N ILE A 392 -22.93 -9.39 -0.82
CA ILE A 392 -24.13 -9.75 -0.04
C ILE A 392 -24.96 -8.54 0.40
N GLU A 393 -24.37 -7.34 0.46
CA GLU A 393 -25.06 -6.10 0.86
C GLU A 393 -25.77 -5.44 -0.32
N THR A 394 -25.11 -5.38 -1.47
CA THR A 394 -25.59 -4.66 -2.65
C THR A 394 -26.17 -5.57 -3.73
N ASN A 395 -26.00 -6.89 -3.62
CA ASN A 395 -26.32 -7.88 -4.64
C ASN A 395 -25.63 -7.64 -6.00
N LEU A 396 -24.58 -6.81 -6.03
CA LEU A 396 -23.77 -6.61 -7.22
C LEU A 396 -22.96 -7.87 -7.50
N SER A 397 -23.30 -8.57 -8.60
CA SER A 397 -22.72 -9.85 -9.00
C SER A 397 -21.94 -9.70 -10.29
N GLY A 398 -20.67 -10.06 -10.29
CA GLY A 398 -19.86 -9.97 -11.51
C GLY A 398 -18.38 -10.18 -11.31
N THR A 399 -17.66 -10.00 -12.40
CA THR A 399 -16.21 -10.16 -12.47
C THR A 399 -15.51 -8.82 -12.59
N PHE A 400 -14.66 -8.51 -11.61
CA PHE A 400 -13.74 -7.39 -11.65
C PHE A 400 -12.39 -7.84 -12.20
N THR A 401 -11.88 -7.12 -13.20
CA THR A 401 -10.53 -7.30 -13.75
C THR A 401 -9.77 -6.00 -13.69
N THR A 402 -8.69 -5.94 -12.91
CA THR A 402 -7.90 -4.72 -12.69
C THR A 402 -6.47 -4.89 -13.18
N ASN A 403 -5.98 -3.89 -13.92
CA ASN A 403 -4.58 -3.75 -14.27
C ASN A 403 -4.01 -2.49 -13.62
N VAL A 404 -2.83 -2.60 -13.04
CA VAL A 404 -2.12 -1.48 -12.45
C VAL A 404 -0.70 -1.41 -13.01
N VAL A 405 -0.33 -0.22 -13.51
CA VAL A 405 1.04 0.12 -13.89
C VAL A 405 1.46 1.35 -13.10
N ALA A 406 2.63 1.29 -12.47
CA ALA A 406 3.14 2.39 -11.67
C ALA A 406 4.65 2.59 -11.93
N PRO A 407 5.02 3.45 -12.89
CA PRO A 407 6.39 3.91 -13.04
C PRO A 407 6.75 4.86 -11.90
N GLY A 408 7.95 4.74 -11.35
CA GLY A 408 8.44 5.57 -10.27
C GLY A 408 9.79 6.19 -10.56
N LEU A 409 9.99 7.39 -10.03
CA LEU A 409 11.25 8.12 -10.12
C LEU A 409 11.63 8.68 -8.75
N ALA A 410 12.94 8.68 -8.44
CA ALA A 410 13.46 9.36 -7.26
C ALA A 410 14.77 10.08 -7.58
N ILE A 411 14.96 11.20 -6.88
CA ILE A 411 16.22 11.93 -6.80
C ILE A 411 16.74 11.81 -5.37
N ILE A 412 18.01 11.45 -5.25
CA ILE A 412 18.70 11.34 -3.97
C ILE A 412 19.86 12.33 -3.98
N TYR A 413 19.88 13.21 -2.97
CA TYR A 413 21.01 14.09 -2.67
C TYR A 413 21.73 13.59 -1.42
N ARG A 414 23.05 13.42 -1.48
CA ARG A 414 23.94 12.97 -0.40
C ARG A 414 24.93 14.05 -0.02
N PHE A 415 25.20 14.23 1.27
CA PHE A 415 26.10 15.25 1.79
C PHE A 415 26.79 14.82 3.09
#